data_59ee4074e13c7c5a9abd7502d9d46535
#
_entry.id   59ee4074e13c7c5a9abd7502d9d46535
#
_cell.length_a   1.000
_cell.length_b   1.000
_cell.length_c   1.000
_cell.angle_alpha   90.00
_cell.angle_beta   90.00
_cell.angle_gamma   90.00
#
_symmetry.space_group_name_H-M   'P 1'
#
loop_
_entity.id
_entity.type
_entity.pdbx_description
1 polymer ?
#
loop_
_entity_poly.entity_id
_entity_poly.type
_entity_poly.pdbx_seq_one_letter_code
_entity_poly.pdbx_strand_id
1 'polypeptide(L)'
;TVNFAAEGVRVTGVDISSEMLEYAAKKARYNGQQIMFVCQDMSSLSLPRPVDAIVCGCDGVNYLLTDEKVKAFFECAHRSIKKGGVLAFDISSAYKLEHVLGNGFYGEERDEVAYLWSNRFDTDKRTVQMDLTFFREQPNGLYRRFSETHTQRAHDPEQLKVLLESCGFTDVQIYGDRTFESPKEDELRIHITAVRE
;
A
#
# COMPACT_ATOMS: atom_id res chain seq x y z
N THR A 1 -3.13 2.45 -11.01
CA THR A 1 -3.99 3.59 -11.39
C THR A 1 -4.21 3.61 -12.90
N VAL A 2 -3.16 3.75 -13.74
CA VAL A 2 -3.29 3.83 -15.21
C VAL A 2 -3.94 2.59 -15.83
N ASN A 3 -3.69 1.39 -15.30
CA ASN A 3 -4.28 0.16 -15.82
C ASN A 3 -5.82 0.13 -15.63
N PHE A 4 -6.33 0.58 -14.47
CA PHE A 4 -7.78 0.71 -14.28
C PHE A 4 -8.40 1.73 -15.23
N ALA A 5 -7.71 2.85 -15.46
CA ALA A 5 -8.20 3.86 -16.41
C ALA A 5 -8.19 3.36 -17.87
N ALA A 6 -7.25 2.48 -18.24
CA ALA A 6 -7.22 1.83 -19.55
C ALA A 6 -8.43 0.92 -19.80
N GLU A 7 -8.98 0.32 -18.73
CA GLU A 7 -10.21 -0.50 -18.77
C GLU A 7 -11.50 0.34 -18.69
N GLY A 8 -11.40 1.67 -18.86
CA GLY A 8 -12.55 2.57 -18.84
C GLY A 8 -13.08 2.94 -17.46
N VAL A 9 -12.38 2.56 -16.39
CA VAL A 9 -12.76 2.94 -15.02
C VAL A 9 -12.39 4.39 -14.75
N ARG A 10 -13.31 5.17 -14.19
CA ARG A 10 -13.02 6.52 -13.73
C ARG A 10 -12.24 6.48 -12.41
N VAL A 11 -10.97 6.79 -12.45
CA VAL A 11 -10.02 6.63 -11.34
C VAL A 11 -9.63 7.98 -10.72
N THR A 12 -9.51 8.02 -9.40
CA THR A 12 -8.79 9.05 -8.65
C THR A 12 -7.60 8.38 -7.98
N GLY A 13 -6.38 8.85 -8.24
CA GLY A 13 -5.18 8.41 -7.54
C GLY A 13 -4.95 9.24 -6.28
N VAL A 14 -4.67 8.58 -5.17
CA VAL A 14 -4.35 9.22 -3.89
C VAL A 14 -3.02 8.71 -3.40
N ASP A 15 -2.15 9.59 -2.98
CA ASP A 15 -0.88 9.26 -2.35
C ASP A 15 -0.48 10.40 -1.41
N ILE A 16 0.35 10.12 -0.41
CA ILE A 16 0.90 11.13 0.48
C ILE A 16 2.12 11.85 -0.13
N SER A 17 2.80 11.20 -1.08
CA SER A 17 3.97 11.75 -1.78
C SER A 17 3.55 12.56 -3.00
N SER A 18 3.82 13.86 -2.97
CA SER A 18 3.63 14.75 -4.12
C SER A 18 4.49 14.34 -5.32
N GLU A 19 5.71 13.85 -5.08
CA GLU A 19 6.64 13.41 -6.12
C GLU A 19 6.10 12.17 -6.85
N MET A 20 5.56 11.21 -6.10
CA MET A 20 4.92 10.02 -6.68
C MET A 20 3.69 10.40 -7.52
N LEU A 21 2.89 11.35 -7.05
CA LEU A 21 1.74 11.85 -7.79
C LEU A 21 2.15 12.61 -9.06
N GLU A 22 3.22 13.40 -9.03
CA GLU A 22 3.76 14.04 -10.23
C GLU A 22 4.20 13.00 -11.29
N TYR A 23 4.91 11.95 -10.85
CA TYR A 23 5.31 10.87 -11.74
C TYR A 23 4.08 10.12 -12.30
N ALA A 24 3.11 9.81 -11.45
CA ALA A 24 1.86 9.18 -11.87
C ALA A 24 1.09 10.04 -12.89
N ALA A 25 1.03 11.37 -12.68
CA ALA A 25 0.38 12.31 -13.59
C ALA A 25 1.11 12.40 -14.95
N LYS A 26 2.45 12.35 -14.96
CA LYS A 26 3.24 12.29 -16.21
C LYS A 26 2.94 10.99 -16.96
N LYS A 27 2.91 9.85 -16.26
CA LYS A 27 2.60 8.54 -16.84
C LYS A 27 1.17 8.49 -17.39
N ALA A 28 0.19 9.05 -16.69
CA ALA A 28 -1.20 9.12 -17.16
C ALA A 28 -1.30 9.95 -18.45
N ARG A 29 -0.68 11.14 -18.51
CA ARG A 29 -0.63 11.98 -19.73
C ARG A 29 0.03 11.28 -20.90
N TYR A 30 1.15 10.59 -20.67
CA TYR A 30 1.83 9.83 -21.71
C TYR A 30 0.93 8.75 -22.32
N ASN A 31 0.05 8.14 -21.51
CA ASN A 31 -0.93 7.15 -21.96
C ASN A 31 -2.26 7.78 -22.45
N GLY A 32 -2.34 9.10 -22.62
CA GLY A 32 -3.55 9.78 -23.06
C GLY A 32 -4.72 9.73 -22.07
N GLN A 33 -4.46 9.48 -20.78
CA GLN A 33 -5.47 9.28 -19.75
C GLN A 33 -5.65 10.54 -18.91
N GLN A 34 -6.91 10.87 -18.59
CA GLN A 34 -7.28 11.95 -17.67
C GLN A 34 -7.61 11.35 -16.30
N ILE A 35 -6.66 11.39 -15.39
CA ILE A 35 -6.79 10.88 -14.03
C ILE A 35 -6.63 12.05 -13.05
N MET A 36 -7.54 12.16 -12.11
CA MET A 36 -7.41 13.09 -10.99
C MET A 36 -6.45 12.50 -9.96
N PHE A 37 -5.50 13.31 -9.49
CA PHE A 37 -4.57 12.94 -8.43
C PHE A 37 -4.72 13.88 -7.24
N VAL A 38 -4.72 13.33 -6.02
CA VAL A 38 -4.94 14.06 -4.77
C VAL A 38 -3.86 13.67 -3.76
N CYS A 39 -3.14 14.67 -3.25
CA CYS A 39 -2.13 14.46 -2.22
C CYS A 39 -2.79 14.46 -0.85
N GLN A 40 -2.98 13.28 -0.25
CA GLN A 40 -3.61 13.11 1.07
C GLN A 40 -3.03 11.88 1.78
N ASP A 41 -3.01 11.94 3.12
CA ASP A 41 -2.85 10.77 3.98
C ASP A 41 -4.15 9.94 3.95
N MET A 42 -4.04 8.62 3.73
CA MET A 42 -5.21 7.73 3.69
C MET A 42 -6.00 7.72 5.00
N SER A 43 -5.36 7.95 6.14
CA SER A 43 -6.02 8.03 7.45
C SER A 43 -6.86 9.30 7.65
N SER A 44 -6.75 10.25 6.73
CA SER A 44 -7.56 11.48 6.67
C SER A 44 -8.22 11.68 5.29
N LEU A 45 -8.41 10.59 4.54
CA LEU A 45 -8.98 10.61 3.20
C LEU A 45 -10.34 11.32 3.17
N SER A 46 -10.45 12.29 2.26
CA SER A 46 -11.70 12.99 1.96
C SER A 46 -11.86 13.13 0.45
N LEU A 47 -12.89 12.49 -0.09
CA LEU A 47 -13.21 12.57 -1.52
C LEU A 47 -14.42 13.49 -1.74
N PRO A 48 -14.45 14.26 -2.84
CA PRO A 48 -15.54 15.21 -3.12
C PRO A 48 -16.87 14.50 -3.42
N ARG A 49 -16.83 13.22 -3.79
CA ARG A 49 -18.01 12.37 -4.07
C ARG A 49 -17.71 10.93 -3.68
N PRO A 50 -18.71 10.20 -3.19
CA PRO A 50 -18.56 8.77 -2.94
C PRO A 50 -18.22 7.99 -4.22
N VAL A 51 -17.38 6.97 -4.05
CA VAL A 51 -16.88 6.08 -5.12
C VAL A 51 -17.48 4.68 -5.00
N ASP A 52 -17.43 3.91 -6.08
CA ASP A 52 -17.93 2.54 -6.09
C ASP A 52 -16.96 1.56 -5.41
N ALA A 53 -15.65 1.88 -5.46
CA ALA A 53 -14.64 1.08 -4.80
C ALA A 53 -13.43 1.95 -4.38
N ILE A 54 -12.75 1.52 -3.31
CA ILE A 54 -11.41 1.98 -2.93
C ILE A 54 -10.48 0.78 -2.99
N VAL A 55 -9.33 0.94 -3.69
CA VAL A 55 -8.27 -0.07 -3.76
C VAL A 55 -7.00 0.52 -3.16
N CYS A 56 -6.51 -0.07 -2.08
CA CYS A 56 -5.23 0.27 -1.46
C CYS A 56 -4.24 -0.87 -1.68
N GLY A 57 -3.48 -0.80 -2.76
CA GLY A 57 -2.51 -1.82 -3.16
C GLY A 57 -1.09 -1.55 -2.68
N CYS A 58 -0.21 -2.54 -2.93
CA CYS A 58 1.21 -2.45 -2.62
C CYS A 58 1.50 -2.22 -1.14
N ASP A 59 0.84 -3.04 -0.29
CA ASP A 59 1.05 -3.05 1.17
C ASP A 59 0.93 -1.65 1.84
N GLY A 60 0.12 -0.76 1.26
CA GLY A 60 -0.08 0.59 1.79
C GLY A 60 -0.58 0.61 3.23
N VAL A 61 -1.43 -0.35 3.62
CA VAL A 61 -1.96 -0.46 4.99
C VAL A 61 -0.86 -0.77 6.01
N ASN A 62 0.23 -1.47 5.62
CA ASN A 62 1.35 -1.74 6.54
C ASN A 62 2.09 -0.46 7.01
N TYR A 63 1.94 0.66 6.31
CA TYR A 63 2.48 1.96 6.74
C TYR A 63 1.66 2.64 7.84
N LEU A 64 0.47 2.15 8.15
CA LEU A 64 -0.35 2.59 9.28
C LEU A 64 0.12 1.86 10.54
N LEU A 65 1.02 2.48 11.29
CA LEU A 65 1.76 1.83 12.37
C LEU A 65 0.95 1.61 13.66
N THR A 66 -0.24 2.20 13.79
CA THR A 66 -1.09 2.08 14.98
C THR A 66 -2.52 1.71 14.61
N ASP A 67 -3.24 1.08 15.55
CA ASP A 67 -4.63 0.68 15.34
C ASP A 67 -5.55 1.89 15.14
N GLU A 68 -5.24 3.03 15.77
CA GLU A 68 -5.99 4.28 15.59
C GLU A 68 -5.88 4.79 14.15
N LYS A 69 -4.68 4.73 13.53
CA LYS A 69 -4.49 5.11 12.13
C LYS A 69 -5.20 4.17 11.17
N VAL A 70 -5.14 2.86 11.42
CA VAL A 70 -5.87 1.87 10.63
C VAL A 70 -7.37 2.11 10.72
N LYS A 71 -7.89 2.31 11.93
CA LYS A 71 -9.30 2.63 12.16
C LYS A 71 -9.71 3.92 11.44
N ALA A 72 -8.91 4.97 11.55
CA ALA A 72 -9.17 6.24 10.85
C ALA A 72 -9.23 6.05 9.34
N PHE A 73 -8.34 5.24 8.74
CA PHE A 73 -8.40 4.89 7.32
C PHE A 73 -9.71 4.15 6.99
N PHE A 74 -10.09 3.14 7.76
CA PHE A 74 -11.33 2.37 7.50
C PHE A 74 -12.59 3.24 7.64
N GLU A 75 -12.65 4.11 8.64
CA GLU A 75 -13.74 5.08 8.79
C GLU A 75 -13.81 6.06 7.60
N CYS A 76 -12.64 6.57 7.12
CA CYS A 76 -12.58 7.43 5.96
C CYS A 76 -13.02 6.69 4.68
N ALA A 77 -12.57 5.45 4.49
CA ALA A 77 -12.97 4.62 3.37
C ALA A 77 -14.47 4.34 3.41
N HIS A 78 -15.01 3.96 4.57
CA HIS A 78 -16.45 3.73 4.74
C HIS A 78 -17.28 4.95 4.36
N ARG A 79 -16.90 6.14 4.80
CA ARG A 79 -17.61 7.38 4.42
C ARG A 79 -17.50 7.70 2.93
N SER A 80 -16.41 7.31 2.30
CA SER A 80 -16.09 7.66 0.90
C SER A 80 -16.59 6.65 -0.12
N ILE A 81 -16.97 5.44 0.27
CA ILE A 81 -17.53 4.40 -0.60
C ILE A 81 -19.06 4.53 -0.61
N LYS A 82 -19.72 4.29 -1.74
CA LYS A 82 -21.18 4.20 -1.84
C LYS A 82 -21.72 2.96 -1.11
N LYS A 83 -23.00 2.95 -0.74
CA LYS A 83 -23.68 1.73 -0.30
C LYS A 83 -23.57 0.62 -1.36
N GLY A 84 -23.23 -0.60 -0.94
CA GLY A 84 -22.93 -1.73 -1.81
C GLY A 84 -21.57 -1.67 -2.50
N GLY A 85 -20.78 -0.64 -2.24
CA GLY A 85 -19.42 -0.52 -2.78
C GLY A 85 -18.38 -1.25 -1.92
N VAL A 86 -17.16 -1.37 -2.45
CA VAL A 86 -16.14 -2.28 -1.93
C VAL A 86 -14.86 -1.53 -1.53
N LEU A 87 -14.31 -1.89 -0.38
CA LEU A 87 -12.92 -1.65 -0.02
C LEU A 87 -12.12 -2.92 -0.31
N ALA A 88 -11.04 -2.80 -1.07
CA ALA A 88 -10.09 -3.88 -1.33
C ALA A 88 -8.67 -3.39 -1.03
N PHE A 89 -7.90 -4.19 -0.30
CA PHE A 89 -6.49 -3.86 -0.04
C PHE A 89 -5.65 -5.12 0.15
N ASP A 90 -4.34 -4.95 0.06
CA ASP A 90 -3.38 -5.99 0.38
C ASP A 90 -2.44 -5.56 1.49
N ILE A 91 -1.92 -6.55 2.19
CA ILE A 91 -0.86 -6.39 3.19
C ILE A 91 0.30 -7.35 2.91
N SER A 92 1.51 -6.91 3.17
CA SER A 92 2.62 -7.81 3.45
C SER A 92 2.32 -8.54 4.75
N SER A 93 2.35 -9.88 4.71
CA SER A 93 2.01 -10.69 5.88
C SER A 93 3.01 -10.54 7.02
N ALA A 94 2.61 -10.92 8.22
CA ALA A 94 3.53 -10.99 9.37
C ALA A 94 4.71 -11.93 9.07
N TYR A 95 4.44 -13.08 8.47
CA TYR A 95 5.47 -14.04 8.05
C TYR A 95 6.52 -13.39 7.14
N LYS A 96 6.08 -12.65 6.11
CA LYS A 96 7.00 -11.95 5.22
C LYS A 96 7.84 -10.91 5.94
N LEU A 97 7.21 -10.05 6.76
CA LEU A 97 7.93 -8.96 7.42
C LEU A 97 8.92 -9.44 8.47
N GLU A 98 8.58 -10.51 9.20
CA GLU A 98 9.40 -11.06 10.29
C GLU A 98 10.45 -12.06 9.79
N HIS A 99 10.05 -13.03 8.96
CA HIS A 99 10.91 -14.16 8.62
C HIS A 99 11.61 -14.01 7.28
N VAL A 100 10.98 -13.38 6.30
CA VAL A 100 11.58 -13.19 4.96
C VAL A 100 12.40 -11.91 4.90
N LEU A 101 11.83 -10.79 5.27
CA LEU A 101 12.54 -9.51 5.33
C LEU A 101 13.37 -9.39 6.60
N GLY A 102 12.78 -9.66 7.76
CA GLY A 102 13.42 -9.81 9.07
C GLY A 102 14.52 -8.79 9.33
N ASN A 103 15.72 -9.32 9.63
CA ASN A 103 16.96 -8.55 9.76
C ASN A 103 17.88 -8.76 8.53
N GLY A 104 17.28 -8.91 7.36
CA GLY A 104 17.97 -9.17 6.11
C GLY A 104 18.73 -7.97 5.56
N PHE A 105 19.71 -8.28 4.73
CA PHE A 105 20.43 -7.30 3.94
C PHE A 105 20.40 -7.71 2.46
N TYR A 106 20.01 -6.78 1.60
CA TYR A 106 19.85 -7.00 0.16
C TYR A 106 20.62 -5.93 -0.62
N GLY A 107 20.99 -6.24 -1.82
CA GLY A 107 21.58 -5.30 -2.75
C GLY A 107 21.41 -5.81 -4.17
N GLU A 108 21.20 -4.90 -5.09
CA GLU A 108 21.08 -5.21 -6.51
C GLU A 108 21.67 -4.05 -7.31
N GLU A 109 22.28 -4.39 -8.42
CA GLU A 109 22.68 -3.45 -9.47
C GLU A 109 21.86 -3.78 -10.72
N ARG A 110 21.17 -2.80 -11.25
CA ARG A 110 20.34 -2.96 -12.45
C ARG A 110 20.39 -1.68 -13.27
N ASP A 111 20.87 -1.80 -14.52
CA ASP A 111 21.03 -0.68 -15.44
C ASP A 111 21.81 0.48 -14.79
N GLU A 112 21.18 1.66 -14.69
CA GLU A 112 21.78 2.89 -14.14
C GLU A 112 21.60 3.05 -12.63
N VAL A 113 21.05 2.04 -11.93
CA VAL A 113 20.71 2.12 -10.50
C VAL A 113 21.24 0.93 -9.74
N ALA A 114 21.96 1.20 -8.66
CA ALA A 114 22.26 0.21 -7.64
C ALA A 114 21.62 0.61 -6.31
N TYR A 115 21.25 -0.37 -5.48
CA TYR A 115 20.77 -0.10 -4.13
C TYR A 115 21.34 -1.08 -3.11
N LEU A 116 21.39 -0.59 -1.87
CA LEU A 116 21.62 -1.37 -0.66
C LEU A 116 20.37 -1.23 0.21
N TRP A 117 19.87 -2.33 0.73
CA TRP A 117 18.67 -2.37 1.54
C TRP A 117 18.93 -3.21 2.78
N SER A 118 18.90 -2.59 3.95
CA SER A 118 19.01 -3.29 5.24
C SER A 118 17.71 -3.19 6.04
N ASN A 119 17.35 -4.29 6.69
CA ASN A 119 16.15 -4.38 7.50
C ASN A 119 16.50 -4.60 8.97
N ARG A 120 15.61 -4.11 9.83
CA ARG A 120 15.62 -4.41 11.26
C ARG A 120 14.17 -4.64 11.72
N PHE A 121 13.88 -5.83 12.18
CA PHE A 121 12.59 -6.19 12.74
C PHE A 121 12.58 -5.95 14.27
N ASP A 122 11.58 -5.23 14.74
CA ASP A 122 11.30 -5.00 16.17
C ASP A 122 10.14 -5.91 16.57
N THR A 123 10.45 -6.95 17.35
CA THR A 123 9.48 -7.98 17.76
C THR A 123 8.39 -7.41 18.68
N ASP A 124 8.75 -6.48 19.56
CA ASP A 124 7.79 -5.91 20.54
C ASP A 124 6.75 -5.03 19.82
N LYS A 125 7.18 -4.25 18.86
CA LYS A 125 6.31 -3.38 18.05
C LYS A 125 5.72 -4.07 16.83
N ARG A 126 6.24 -5.26 16.50
CA ARG A 126 5.92 -5.99 15.27
C ARG A 126 6.10 -5.10 14.03
N THR A 127 7.21 -4.37 13.96
CA THR A 127 7.52 -3.49 12.85
C THR A 127 8.86 -3.85 12.21
N VAL A 128 8.95 -3.70 10.90
CA VAL A 128 10.21 -3.74 10.17
C VAL A 128 10.59 -2.32 9.75
N GLN A 129 11.78 -1.88 10.12
CA GLN A 129 12.42 -0.70 9.55
C GLN A 129 13.29 -1.13 8.38
N MET A 130 13.12 -0.48 7.25
CA MET A 130 13.81 -0.73 5.99
C MET A 130 14.60 0.52 5.63
N ASP A 131 15.94 0.43 5.67
CA ASP A 131 16.85 1.51 5.29
C ASP A 131 17.42 1.20 3.90
N LEU A 132 17.05 2.03 2.92
CA LEU A 132 17.49 1.90 1.53
C LEU A 132 18.45 3.01 1.18
N THR A 133 19.56 2.64 0.54
CA THR A 133 20.49 3.58 -0.07
C THR A 133 20.58 3.30 -1.55
N PHE A 134 20.25 4.29 -2.34
CA PHE A 134 20.29 4.23 -3.80
C PHE A 134 21.50 4.97 -4.35
N PHE A 135 22.05 4.44 -5.43
CA PHE A 135 23.09 5.03 -6.23
C PHE A 135 22.60 5.09 -7.68
N ARG A 136 22.37 6.28 -8.19
CA ARG A 136 21.92 6.48 -9.58
C ARG A 136 23.06 7.06 -10.40
N GLU A 137 23.41 6.36 -11.48
CA GLU A 137 24.41 6.83 -12.43
C GLU A 137 23.98 8.13 -13.10
N GLN A 138 24.93 9.03 -13.30
CA GLN A 138 24.75 10.30 -13.96
C GLN A 138 25.48 10.26 -15.32
N PRO A 139 25.12 11.11 -16.29
CA PRO A 139 25.75 11.14 -17.64
C PRO A 139 27.28 11.33 -17.63
N ASN A 140 27.85 11.82 -16.52
CA ASN A 140 29.29 12.02 -16.36
C ASN A 140 30.02 10.83 -15.70
N GLY A 141 29.33 9.67 -15.53
CA GLY A 141 29.87 8.47 -14.89
C GLY A 141 29.98 8.54 -13.37
N LEU A 142 29.53 9.61 -12.73
CA LEU A 142 29.44 9.71 -11.27
C LEU A 142 28.09 9.16 -10.78
N TYR A 143 28.01 8.79 -9.50
CA TYR A 143 26.78 8.31 -8.89
C TYR A 143 26.20 9.36 -7.93
N ARG A 144 24.90 9.66 -8.10
CA ARG A 144 24.14 10.40 -7.10
C ARG A 144 23.62 9.42 -6.06
N ARG A 145 24.06 9.61 -4.80
CA ARG A 145 23.57 8.83 -3.65
C ARG A 145 22.39 9.54 -2.99
N PHE A 146 21.34 8.78 -2.63
CA PHE A 146 20.26 9.24 -1.75
C PHE A 146 19.77 8.06 -0.91
N SER A 147 19.07 8.33 0.18
CA SER A 147 18.60 7.29 1.09
C SER A 147 17.16 7.55 1.48
N GLU A 148 16.42 6.46 1.73
CA GLU A 148 15.04 6.45 2.21
C GLU A 148 14.93 5.48 3.37
N THR A 149 14.09 5.80 4.34
CA THR A 149 13.75 4.91 5.46
C THR A 149 12.26 4.68 5.46
N HIS A 150 11.85 3.42 5.46
CA HIS A 150 10.47 3.01 5.54
C HIS A 150 10.26 2.20 6.82
N THR A 151 9.07 2.30 7.39
CA THR A 151 8.65 1.45 8.50
C THR A 151 7.29 0.86 8.16
N GLN A 152 7.18 -0.45 8.27
CA GLN A 152 5.93 -1.18 8.08
C GLN A 152 5.60 -1.99 9.33
N ARG A 153 4.31 -2.10 9.66
CA ARG A 153 3.80 -2.93 10.75
C ARG A 153 3.25 -4.24 10.22
N ALA A 154 3.58 -5.32 10.90
CA ALA A 154 3.01 -6.65 10.68
C ALA A 154 1.61 -6.71 11.31
N HIS A 155 0.58 -6.46 10.50
CA HIS A 155 -0.81 -6.56 10.93
C HIS A 155 -1.27 -8.01 10.98
N ASP A 156 -2.19 -8.30 11.90
CA ASP A 156 -2.93 -9.54 11.95
C ASP A 156 -4.21 -9.40 11.11
N PRO A 157 -4.44 -10.26 10.08
CA PRO A 157 -5.60 -10.17 9.22
C PRO A 157 -6.93 -10.29 9.95
N GLU A 158 -7.01 -11.14 11.00
CA GLU A 158 -8.25 -11.32 11.77
C GLU A 158 -8.55 -10.07 12.62
N GLN A 159 -7.51 -9.42 13.19
CA GLN A 159 -7.69 -8.15 13.88
C GLN A 159 -8.14 -7.04 12.92
N LEU A 160 -7.61 -7.00 11.69
CA LEU A 160 -8.07 -6.07 10.66
C LEU A 160 -9.54 -6.32 10.30
N LYS A 161 -9.97 -7.58 10.21
CA LYS A 161 -11.37 -7.94 9.98
C LYS A 161 -12.29 -7.40 11.08
N VAL A 162 -11.96 -7.66 12.35
CA VAL A 162 -12.72 -7.14 13.50
C VAL A 162 -12.80 -5.60 13.45
N LEU A 163 -11.71 -4.96 13.08
CA LEU A 163 -11.66 -3.50 13.00
C LEU A 163 -12.53 -2.96 11.83
N LEU A 164 -12.52 -3.61 10.66
CA LEU A 164 -13.40 -3.29 9.53
C LEU A 164 -14.87 -3.39 9.92
N GLU A 165 -15.26 -4.52 10.55
CA GLU A 165 -16.62 -4.74 11.02
C GLU A 165 -17.05 -3.66 12.04
N SER A 166 -16.15 -3.26 12.94
CA SER A 166 -16.40 -2.17 13.89
C SER A 166 -16.60 -0.81 13.23
N CYS A 167 -16.05 -0.63 12.01
CA CYS A 167 -16.23 0.58 11.19
C CYS A 167 -17.46 0.52 10.28
N GLY A 168 -18.28 -0.55 10.34
CA GLY A 168 -19.52 -0.69 9.60
C GLY A 168 -19.38 -1.41 8.25
N PHE A 169 -18.25 -2.03 7.98
CA PHE A 169 -18.11 -2.92 6.81
C PHE A 169 -18.69 -4.30 7.13
N THR A 170 -19.17 -4.95 6.09
CA THR A 170 -19.73 -6.32 6.12
C THR A 170 -19.06 -7.18 5.06
N ASP A 171 -19.36 -8.47 5.01
CA ASP A 171 -18.81 -9.44 4.05
C ASP A 171 -17.28 -9.33 3.93
N VAL A 172 -16.59 -9.30 5.09
CA VAL A 172 -15.12 -9.19 5.11
C VAL A 172 -14.51 -10.54 4.77
N GLN A 173 -13.78 -10.58 3.65
CA GLN A 173 -13.11 -11.78 3.15
C GLN A 173 -11.59 -11.60 3.19
N ILE A 174 -10.86 -12.68 3.52
CA ILE A 174 -9.40 -12.71 3.61
C ILE A 174 -8.88 -13.82 2.68
N TYR A 175 -8.00 -13.46 1.76
CA TYR A 175 -7.49 -14.35 0.71
C TYR A 175 -5.96 -14.39 0.69
N GLY A 176 -5.39 -15.52 0.28
CA GLY A 176 -3.98 -15.65 -0.07
C GLY A 176 -3.63 -14.90 -1.37
N ASP A 177 -2.34 -14.87 -1.72
CA ASP A 177 -1.88 -14.16 -2.91
C ASP A 177 -2.40 -14.83 -4.19
N ARG A 178 -3.04 -14.04 -5.04
CA ARG A 178 -3.59 -14.44 -6.35
C ARG A 178 -4.56 -15.62 -6.32
N THR A 179 -5.27 -15.78 -5.21
CA THR A 179 -6.26 -16.85 -5.04
C THR A 179 -7.48 -16.31 -4.31
N PHE A 180 -8.59 -17.07 -4.37
CA PHE A 180 -9.78 -16.86 -3.53
C PHE A 180 -9.84 -17.84 -2.35
N GLU A 181 -8.75 -18.56 -2.11
CA GLU A 181 -8.61 -19.46 -0.96
C GLU A 181 -8.09 -18.68 0.27
N SER A 182 -8.29 -19.24 1.44
CA SER A 182 -7.71 -18.69 2.68
C SER A 182 -6.18 -18.67 2.61
N PRO A 183 -5.52 -17.65 3.21
CA PRO A 183 -4.07 -17.56 3.20
C PRO A 183 -3.43 -18.75 3.93
N LYS A 184 -2.27 -19.19 3.45
CA LYS A 184 -1.43 -20.17 4.11
C LYS A 184 -0.63 -19.54 5.25
N GLU A 185 -0.05 -20.37 6.12
CA GLU A 185 0.77 -19.90 7.24
C GLU A 185 2.01 -19.12 6.78
N ASP A 186 2.60 -19.51 5.65
CA ASP A 186 3.78 -18.89 5.03
C ASP A 186 3.43 -17.91 3.90
N GLU A 187 2.16 -17.49 3.82
CA GLU A 187 1.70 -16.55 2.78
C GLU A 187 2.48 -15.23 2.87
N LEU A 188 2.98 -14.76 1.72
CA LEU A 188 3.77 -13.53 1.68
C LEU A 188 2.90 -12.27 1.56
N ARG A 189 1.75 -12.39 0.91
CA ARG A 189 0.81 -11.30 0.68
C ARG A 189 -0.62 -11.77 0.92
N ILE A 190 -1.36 -10.98 1.65
CA ILE A 190 -2.74 -11.28 2.00
C ILE A 190 -3.62 -10.18 1.42
N HIS A 191 -4.71 -10.58 0.77
CA HIS A 191 -5.71 -9.68 0.21
C HIS A 191 -6.95 -9.67 1.08
N ILE A 192 -7.50 -8.49 1.31
CA ILE A 192 -8.70 -8.31 2.13
C ILE A 192 -9.71 -7.48 1.35
N THR A 193 -10.96 -7.93 1.34
CA THR A 193 -12.09 -7.19 0.77
C THR A 193 -13.18 -7.02 1.81
N ALA A 194 -13.92 -5.92 1.72
CA ALA A 194 -15.03 -5.62 2.61
C ALA A 194 -16.09 -4.79 1.88
N VAL A 195 -17.36 -4.99 2.18
CA VAL A 195 -18.49 -4.31 1.55
C VAL A 195 -19.06 -3.25 2.50
N ARG A 196 -19.38 -2.06 1.98
CA ARG A 196 -20.17 -1.06 2.70
C ARG A 196 -21.67 -1.32 2.52
N GLU A 197 -22.40 -1.62 3.56
CA GLU A 197 -23.87 -1.63 3.54
C GLU A 197 -24.53 -0.25 3.58
#